data_7b4a309559b1239a775ee064a9ad7f3d
#
_entry.id   7b4a309559b1239a775ee064a9ad7f3d
#
_cell.length_a   1.000
_cell.length_b   1.000
_cell.length_c   1.000
_cell.angle_alpha   90.00
_cell.angle_beta   90.00
_cell.angle_gamma   90.00
#
_symmetry.space_group_name_H-M   'P 1'
#
loop_
_entity.id
_entity.type
_entity.pdbx_description
1 polymer ?
#
loop_
_entity_poly.entity_id
_entity_poly.type
_entity_poly.pdbx_seq_one_letter_code
_entity_poly.pdbx_strand_id
1 'polypeptide(L)'
;MTISTQTMTDDQRKALILEYFNTFDRGGIRSTGEPILSLFADDFMVWFPKWGMAKGVDEVGRMFADLGSTFEWIDHTTSHLNFVFSGGTTVAVEGLTRGRHRDGDWQAGSPQWGAGRFCNIFEIWDSKTQRLHIYLDPDYAGRDTDRYPWLAREVSFAR
;
A
#
# COMPACT_ATOMS: atom_id res chain seq x y z
N MET A 1 29.42 19.89 8.02
CA MET A 1 28.55 19.20 9.01
C MET A 1 28.13 17.88 8.41
N THR A 2 28.66 16.78 8.91
CA THR A 2 28.25 15.43 8.47
C THR A 2 26.93 15.13 9.17
N ILE A 3 25.83 15.13 8.45
CA ILE A 3 24.55 14.66 8.97
C ILE A 3 24.73 13.16 9.17
N SER A 4 24.81 12.72 10.44
CA SER A 4 24.81 11.31 10.79
C SER A 4 23.41 10.77 10.48
N THR A 5 23.21 10.18 9.31
CA THR A 5 22.02 9.41 9.03
C THR A 5 22.00 8.20 9.96
N GLN A 6 21.05 8.16 10.86
CA GLN A 6 20.90 7.02 11.77
C GLN A 6 20.60 5.78 10.93
N THR A 7 21.50 4.82 10.94
CA THR A 7 21.35 3.57 10.17
C THR A 7 20.24 2.73 10.78
N MET A 8 19.09 2.67 10.12
CA MET A 8 17.98 1.79 10.53
C MET A 8 18.31 0.32 10.20
N THR A 9 17.87 -0.57 11.08
CA THR A 9 17.87 -2.01 10.80
C THR A 9 16.67 -2.40 9.92
N ASP A 10 16.71 -3.57 9.30
CA ASP A 10 15.58 -4.09 8.52
C ASP A 10 14.35 -4.33 9.39
N ASP A 11 14.53 -4.75 10.65
CA ASP A 11 13.41 -4.89 11.61
C ASP A 11 12.75 -3.55 11.93
N GLN A 12 13.51 -2.47 12.06
CA GLN A 12 12.97 -1.13 12.26
C GLN A 12 12.19 -0.65 11.04
N ARG A 13 12.70 -0.89 9.82
CA ARG A 13 11.98 -0.57 8.58
C ARG A 13 10.70 -1.39 8.47
N LYS A 14 10.77 -2.69 8.76
CA LYS A 14 9.60 -3.58 8.78
C LYS A 14 8.53 -3.08 9.76
N ALA A 15 8.91 -2.70 10.97
CA ALA A 15 7.98 -2.18 11.97
C ALA A 15 7.27 -0.91 11.50
N LEU A 16 8.00 0.02 10.86
CA LEU A 16 7.42 1.25 10.30
C LEU A 16 6.43 0.94 9.17
N ILE A 17 6.75 0.00 8.29
CA ILE A 17 5.86 -0.42 7.19
C ILE A 17 4.60 -1.11 7.74
N LEU A 18 4.71 -1.98 8.74
CA LEU A 18 3.57 -2.60 9.38
C LEU A 18 2.66 -1.56 10.05
N GLU A 19 3.25 -0.55 10.71
CA GLU A 19 2.50 0.57 11.28
C GLU A 19 1.77 1.36 10.19
N TYR A 20 2.39 1.59 9.02
CA TYR A 20 1.75 2.24 7.89
C TYR A 20 0.48 1.49 7.44
N PHE A 21 0.56 0.18 7.16
CA PHE A 21 -0.59 -0.60 6.73
C PHE A 21 -1.69 -0.66 7.80
N ASN A 22 -1.32 -0.95 9.06
CA ASN A 22 -2.28 -0.98 10.15
C ASN A 22 -2.98 0.38 10.37
N THR A 23 -2.25 1.48 10.17
CA THR A 23 -2.79 2.83 10.31
C THR A 23 -3.76 3.14 9.16
N PHE A 24 -3.41 2.76 7.94
CA PHE A 24 -4.28 2.94 6.77
C PHE A 24 -5.61 2.19 6.96
N ASP A 25 -5.56 0.92 7.37
CA ASP A 25 -6.73 0.07 7.60
C ASP A 25 -7.64 0.60 8.73
N ARG A 26 -7.10 1.42 9.63
CA ARG A 26 -7.85 2.09 10.71
C ARG A 26 -8.35 3.49 10.36
N GLY A 27 -8.34 3.85 9.09
CA GLY A 27 -8.81 5.17 8.66
C GLY A 27 -7.79 6.29 8.83
N GLY A 28 -6.50 5.96 8.87
CA GLY A 28 -5.40 6.93 8.82
C GLY A 28 -4.94 7.49 10.16
N ILE A 29 -5.40 6.92 11.29
CA ILE A 29 -4.96 7.32 12.64
C ILE A 29 -4.14 6.20 13.28
N ARG A 30 -2.93 6.52 13.71
CA ARG A 30 -2.01 5.62 14.40
C ARG A 30 -2.51 5.24 15.78
N SER A 31 -1.97 4.16 16.32
CA SER A 31 -2.22 3.75 17.73
C SER A 31 -1.82 4.83 18.75
N THR A 32 -0.93 5.73 18.38
CA THR A 32 -0.49 6.90 19.19
C THR A 32 -1.45 8.09 19.10
N GLY A 33 -2.48 8.03 18.23
CA GLY A 33 -3.39 9.15 17.96
C GLY A 33 -2.91 10.13 16.87
N GLU A 34 -1.69 9.94 16.34
CA GLU A 34 -1.14 10.78 15.28
C GLU A 34 -1.70 10.37 13.91
N PRO A 35 -1.75 11.28 12.92
CA PRO A 35 -2.13 10.94 11.56
C PRO A 35 -1.08 10.08 10.88
N ILE A 36 -1.50 9.28 9.87
CA ILE A 36 -0.61 8.43 9.06
C ILE A 36 0.56 9.22 8.45
N LEU A 37 0.33 10.49 8.11
CA LEU A 37 1.36 11.36 7.55
C LEU A 37 2.54 11.59 8.48
N SER A 38 2.39 11.35 9.79
CA SER A 38 3.51 11.41 10.74
C SER A 38 4.58 10.33 10.51
N LEU A 39 4.27 9.29 9.72
CA LEU A 39 5.24 8.26 9.31
C LEU A 39 6.14 8.68 8.15
N PHE A 40 5.90 9.84 7.54
CA PHE A 40 6.58 10.32 6.35
C PHE A 40 7.46 11.55 6.65
N ALA A 41 8.48 11.76 5.82
CA ALA A 41 9.27 12.98 5.85
C ALA A 41 8.46 14.16 5.32
N ASP A 42 8.91 15.40 5.56
CA ASP A 42 8.15 16.60 5.16
C ASP A 42 8.03 16.77 3.63
N ASP A 43 9.04 16.31 2.89
CA ASP A 43 9.13 16.43 1.42
C ASP A 43 8.94 15.09 0.69
N PHE A 44 8.35 14.12 1.36
CA PHE A 44 8.13 12.77 0.81
C PHE A 44 7.30 12.77 -0.47
N MET A 45 7.45 11.68 -1.25
CA MET A 45 6.71 11.47 -2.48
C MET A 45 5.94 10.15 -2.44
N VAL A 46 4.70 10.20 -2.92
CA VAL A 46 3.85 9.01 -3.12
C VAL A 46 3.40 8.95 -4.56
N TRP A 47 3.57 7.80 -5.19
CA TRP A 47 2.94 7.49 -6.47
C TRP A 47 1.88 6.41 -6.28
N PHE A 48 0.68 6.67 -6.80
CA PHE A 48 -0.44 5.75 -6.76
C PHE A 48 -1.08 5.63 -8.14
N PRO A 49 -1.39 4.40 -8.63
CA PRO A 49 -2.04 4.21 -9.93
C PRO A 49 -3.34 5.02 -10.03
N LYS A 50 -3.57 5.64 -11.18
CA LYS A 50 -4.69 6.58 -11.50
C LYS A 50 -4.60 7.95 -10.81
N TRP A 51 -4.07 8.06 -9.57
CA TRP A 51 -3.90 9.36 -8.88
C TRP A 51 -2.62 10.07 -9.30
N GLY A 52 -1.59 9.31 -9.73
CA GLY A 52 -0.31 9.87 -10.14
C GLY A 52 0.64 10.13 -8.99
N MET A 53 1.45 11.18 -9.11
CA MET A 53 2.46 11.57 -8.12
C MET A 53 1.94 12.71 -7.25
N ALA A 54 2.11 12.56 -5.94
CA ALA A 54 1.90 13.63 -4.95
C ALA A 54 3.18 13.84 -4.12
N LYS A 55 3.45 15.07 -3.73
CA LYS A 55 4.65 15.45 -2.97
C LYS A 55 4.29 16.31 -1.75
N GLY A 56 4.89 15.95 -0.61
CA GLY A 56 4.72 16.64 0.66
C GLY A 56 3.37 16.41 1.32
N VAL A 57 3.24 16.93 2.53
CA VAL A 57 2.12 16.63 3.44
C VAL A 57 0.76 17.00 2.84
N ASP A 58 0.66 18.18 2.20
CA ASP A 58 -0.62 18.69 1.71
C ASP A 58 -1.15 17.91 0.50
N GLU A 59 -0.28 17.61 -0.48
CA GLU A 59 -0.71 16.87 -1.67
C GLU A 59 -1.02 15.42 -1.35
N VAL A 60 -0.16 14.76 -0.59
CA VAL A 60 -0.36 13.37 -0.22
C VAL A 60 -1.54 13.20 0.74
N GLY A 61 -1.74 14.17 1.65
CA GLY A 61 -2.92 14.20 2.51
C GLY A 61 -4.22 14.24 1.70
N ARG A 62 -4.28 15.09 0.67
CA ARG A 62 -5.43 15.13 -0.27
C ARG A 62 -5.58 13.84 -1.07
N MET A 63 -4.48 13.28 -1.58
CA MET A 63 -4.49 12.00 -2.29
C MET A 63 -5.05 10.88 -1.41
N PHE A 64 -4.58 10.74 -0.18
CA PHE A 64 -5.04 9.72 0.75
C PHE A 64 -6.49 9.92 1.20
N ALA A 65 -6.94 11.16 1.36
CA ALA A 65 -8.33 11.46 1.67
C ALA A 65 -9.25 11.09 0.50
N ASP A 66 -8.86 11.41 -0.73
CA ASP A 66 -9.62 11.06 -1.94
C ASP A 66 -9.67 9.55 -2.13
N LEU A 67 -8.53 8.87 -2.04
CA LEU A 67 -8.43 7.41 -2.09
C LEU A 67 -9.29 6.75 -1.00
N GLY A 68 -9.17 7.19 0.25
CA GLY A 68 -9.94 6.69 1.38
C GLY A 68 -11.46 6.87 1.20
N SER A 69 -11.88 7.92 0.51
CA SER A 69 -13.31 8.15 0.21
C SER A 69 -13.92 7.14 -0.76
N THR A 70 -13.08 6.36 -1.47
CA THR A 70 -13.53 5.33 -2.41
C THR A 70 -13.86 4.00 -1.72
N PHE A 71 -13.42 3.81 -0.49
CA PHE A 71 -13.61 2.57 0.27
C PHE A 71 -14.55 2.80 1.45
N GLU A 72 -15.39 1.81 1.75
CA GLU A 72 -16.07 1.72 3.03
C GLU A 72 -15.12 1.14 4.09
N TRP A 73 -14.30 0.18 3.70
CA TRP A 73 -13.21 -0.38 4.49
C TRP A 73 -12.20 -1.12 3.61
N ILE A 74 -10.98 -1.27 4.11
CA ILE A 74 -9.89 -2.04 3.52
C ILE A 74 -9.11 -2.77 4.61
N ASP A 75 -8.57 -3.94 4.28
CA ASP A 75 -7.69 -4.76 5.13
C ASP A 75 -6.51 -5.24 4.28
N HIS A 76 -5.29 -4.86 4.65
CA HIS A 76 -4.04 -5.23 3.97
C HIS A 76 -3.49 -6.58 4.41
N THR A 77 -4.23 -7.41 5.13
CA THR A 77 -3.84 -8.77 5.55
C THR A 77 -2.36 -8.85 5.98
N THR A 78 -1.98 -8.02 6.95
CA THR A 78 -0.57 -7.80 7.34
C THR A 78 0.18 -9.06 7.80
N SER A 79 -0.53 -10.14 8.14
CA SER A 79 0.05 -11.46 8.47
C SER A 79 0.67 -12.19 7.27
N HIS A 80 0.36 -11.75 6.04
CA HIS A 80 0.80 -12.40 4.79
C HIS A 80 1.66 -11.49 3.91
N LEU A 81 2.28 -10.46 4.49
CA LEU A 81 3.18 -9.59 3.75
C LEU A 81 4.52 -10.28 3.50
N ASN A 82 4.99 -10.23 2.26
CA ASN A 82 6.32 -10.66 1.86
C ASN A 82 7.24 -9.44 1.74
N PHE A 83 8.32 -9.41 2.53
CA PHE A 83 9.29 -8.31 2.57
C PHE A 83 10.56 -8.69 1.85
N VAL A 84 11.02 -7.83 0.95
CA VAL A 84 12.31 -7.94 0.27
C VAL A 84 13.16 -6.71 0.61
N PHE A 85 14.23 -6.92 1.36
CA PHE A 85 15.16 -5.88 1.77
C PHE A 85 16.33 -5.79 0.80
N SER A 86 16.66 -4.59 0.33
CA SER A 86 17.78 -4.37 -0.60
C SER A 86 19.15 -4.35 0.06
N GLY A 87 19.22 -4.43 1.38
CA GLY A 87 20.44 -4.19 2.18
C GLY A 87 20.76 -2.70 2.39
N GLY A 88 19.88 -1.79 1.95
CA GLY A 88 20.00 -0.33 2.10
C GLY A 88 18.72 0.28 2.64
N THR A 89 18.27 1.37 2.03
CA THR A 89 17.08 2.12 2.45
C THR A 89 15.78 1.63 1.80
N THR A 90 15.88 0.82 0.74
CA THR A 90 14.74 0.38 -0.06
C THR A 90 14.20 -0.96 0.43
N VAL A 91 12.88 -1.03 0.57
CA VAL A 91 12.15 -2.24 0.91
C VAL A 91 10.99 -2.43 -0.08
N ALA A 92 10.93 -3.60 -0.72
CA ALA A 92 9.76 -4.00 -1.48
C ALA A 92 8.84 -4.86 -0.60
N VAL A 93 7.54 -4.64 -0.70
CA VAL A 93 6.53 -5.38 0.07
C VAL A 93 5.43 -5.85 -0.84
N GLU A 94 5.28 -7.14 -0.99
CA GLU A 94 4.13 -7.77 -1.63
C GLU A 94 3.06 -8.10 -0.62
N GLY A 95 1.80 -7.95 -1.02
CA GLY A 95 0.69 -8.29 -0.15
C GLY A 95 -0.64 -8.44 -0.87
N LEU A 96 -1.63 -8.74 -0.07
CA LEU A 96 -3.01 -8.91 -0.49
C LEU A 96 -3.89 -7.94 0.28
N THR A 97 -4.92 -7.42 -0.39
CA THR A 97 -5.99 -6.66 0.25
C THR A 97 -7.34 -7.28 -0.01
N ARG A 98 -8.26 -6.98 0.86
CA ARG A 98 -9.69 -7.17 0.68
C ARG A 98 -10.41 -5.95 1.22
N GLY A 99 -11.63 -5.75 0.79
CA GLY A 99 -12.38 -4.58 1.26
C GLY A 99 -13.72 -4.43 0.59
N ARG A 100 -14.37 -3.29 0.89
CA ARG A 100 -15.59 -2.84 0.25
C ARG A 100 -15.39 -1.48 -0.37
N HIS A 101 -15.59 -1.43 -1.68
CA HIS A 101 -15.67 -0.23 -2.48
C HIS A 101 -17.15 0.06 -2.75
N ARG A 102 -17.52 1.32 -3.00
CA ARG A 102 -18.91 1.68 -3.34
C ARG A 102 -19.53 0.87 -4.48
N ASP A 103 -18.70 0.29 -5.34
CA ASP A 103 -19.12 -0.48 -6.51
C ASP A 103 -19.10 -2.00 -6.27
N GLY A 104 -18.71 -2.47 -5.10
CA GLY A 104 -18.69 -3.87 -4.72
C GLY A 104 -17.55 -4.27 -3.79
N ASP A 105 -17.62 -5.50 -3.30
CA ASP A 105 -16.57 -6.09 -2.48
C ASP A 105 -15.45 -6.64 -3.36
N TRP A 106 -14.22 -6.59 -2.87
CA TRP A 106 -13.09 -7.31 -3.48
C TRP A 106 -12.40 -8.19 -2.46
N GLN A 107 -11.84 -9.28 -2.97
CA GLN A 107 -10.98 -10.17 -2.19
C GLN A 107 -9.86 -10.70 -3.08
N ALA A 108 -8.62 -10.41 -2.72
CA ALA A 108 -7.46 -10.94 -3.42
C ALA A 108 -7.45 -12.47 -3.41
N GLY A 109 -6.97 -13.05 -4.50
CA GLY A 109 -6.87 -14.51 -4.65
C GLY A 109 -8.06 -15.17 -5.31
N SER A 110 -9.17 -14.46 -5.52
CA SER A 110 -10.23 -14.96 -6.39
C SER A 110 -9.76 -14.86 -7.85
N PRO A 111 -10.02 -15.88 -8.71
CA PRO A 111 -9.60 -15.85 -10.12
C PRO A 111 -10.18 -14.68 -10.92
N GLN A 112 -11.33 -14.16 -10.47
CA GLN A 112 -12.04 -13.07 -11.11
C GLN A 112 -11.43 -11.68 -10.81
N TRP A 113 -10.52 -11.58 -9.83
CA TRP A 113 -10.04 -10.28 -9.35
C TRP A 113 -8.53 -10.13 -9.54
N GLY A 114 -8.13 -9.29 -10.47
CA GLY A 114 -6.76 -8.75 -10.51
C GLY A 114 -6.51 -7.80 -9.33
N ALA A 115 -7.53 -7.06 -8.94
CA ALA A 115 -7.50 -6.17 -7.79
C ALA A 115 -7.23 -6.90 -6.47
N GLY A 116 -6.65 -6.17 -5.53
CA GLY A 116 -6.34 -6.70 -4.20
C GLY A 116 -4.94 -7.31 -4.05
N ARG A 117 -4.16 -7.41 -5.15
CA ARG A 117 -2.73 -7.71 -5.08
C ARG A 117 -1.94 -6.42 -5.22
N PHE A 118 -0.91 -6.27 -4.43
CA PHE A 118 -0.05 -5.09 -4.51
C PHE A 118 1.43 -5.42 -4.32
N CYS A 119 2.28 -4.55 -4.85
CA CYS A 119 3.68 -4.44 -4.47
C CYS A 119 3.98 -2.98 -4.19
N ASN A 120 4.41 -2.66 -2.99
CA ASN A 120 4.82 -1.32 -2.61
C ASN A 120 6.33 -1.24 -2.48
N ILE A 121 6.93 -0.19 -3.03
CA ILE A 121 8.36 0.10 -2.86
C ILE A 121 8.50 1.30 -1.93
N PHE A 122 9.08 1.06 -0.77
CA PHE A 122 9.39 2.07 0.23
C PHE A 122 10.86 2.46 0.18
N GLU A 123 11.16 3.75 0.31
CA GLU A 123 12.48 4.24 0.71
C GLU A 123 12.39 4.83 2.10
N ILE A 124 13.18 4.31 3.03
CA ILE A 124 13.06 4.63 4.46
C ILE A 124 14.44 4.92 5.04
N TRP A 125 14.61 6.14 5.56
CA TRP A 125 15.75 6.53 6.40
C TRP A 125 15.29 7.57 7.43
N ASP A 126 16.10 7.81 8.46
CA ASP A 126 15.79 8.71 9.57
C ASP A 126 14.41 8.46 10.22
N SER A 127 14.03 7.16 10.32
CA SER A 127 12.74 6.71 10.89
C SER A 127 11.50 7.27 10.19
N LYS A 128 11.63 7.63 8.92
CA LYS A 128 10.56 8.19 8.08
C LYS A 128 10.55 7.55 6.69
N THR A 129 9.36 7.42 6.12
CA THR A 129 9.20 7.10 4.70
C THR A 129 9.49 8.36 3.89
N GLN A 130 10.41 8.25 2.95
CA GLN A 130 10.83 9.35 2.07
C GLN A 130 10.16 9.23 0.71
N ARG A 131 9.92 7.99 0.26
CA ARG A 131 9.24 7.72 -0.98
C ARG A 131 8.42 6.42 -0.85
N LEU A 132 7.24 6.44 -1.42
CA LEU A 132 6.36 5.28 -1.53
C LEU A 132 5.80 5.19 -2.95
N HIS A 133 6.16 4.12 -3.66
CA HIS A 133 5.55 3.78 -4.94
C HIS A 133 4.67 2.55 -4.77
N ILE A 134 3.41 2.68 -5.16
CA ILE A 134 2.38 1.65 -5.01
C ILE A 134 2.09 1.06 -6.39
N TYR A 135 2.20 -0.25 -6.50
CA TYR A 135 1.91 -1.00 -7.72
C TYR A 135 0.78 -1.98 -7.42
N LEU A 136 -0.36 -1.74 -8.00
CA LEU A 136 -1.55 -2.58 -7.87
C LEU A 136 -2.46 -2.40 -9.09
N ASP A 137 -3.40 -3.31 -9.25
CA ASP A 137 -4.51 -3.10 -10.15
C ASP A 137 -5.60 -2.30 -9.41
N PRO A 138 -5.89 -1.07 -9.83
CA PRO A 138 -6.90 -0.23 -9.18
C PRO A 138 -8.34 -0.58 -9.57
N ASP A 139 -8.57 -1.65 -10.34
CA ASP A 139 -9.91 -2.15 -10.66
C ASP A 139 -10.48 -2.97 -9.50
N TYR A 140 -10.70 -2.32 -8.37
CA TYR A 140 -11.24 -2.96 -7.17
C TYR A 140 -12.64 -3.57 -7.37
N ALA A 141 -13.41 -3.06 -8.31
CA ALA A 141 -14.75 -3.56 -8.64
C ALA A 141 -14.74 -4.70 -9.67
N GLY A 142 -13.57 -5.02 -10.26
CA GLY A 142 -13.44 -6.07 -11.27
C GLY A 142 -14.23 -5.81 -12.56
N ARG A 143 -14.47 -4.55 -12.91
CA ARG A 143 -15.28 -4.17 -14.07
C ARG A 143 -14.63 -4.49 -15.40
N ASP A 144 -13.32 -4.59 -15.41
CA ASP A 144 -12.52 -4.88 -16.60
C ASP A 144 -12.28 -6.38 -16.83
N THR A 145 -12.73 -7.25 -15.93
CA THR A 145 -12.45 -8.70 -16.00
C THR A 145 -13.00 -9.36 -17.27
N ASP A 146 -14.16 -8.91 -17.75
CA ASP A 146 -14.79 -9.47 -18.96
C ASP A 146 -13.98 -9.23 -20.24
N ARG A 147 -13.04 -8.29 -20.22
CA ARG A 147 -12.16 -8.00 -21.36
C ARG A 147 -11.00 -8.99 -21.52
N TYR A 148 -10.78 -9.82 -20.51
CA TYR A 148 -9.66 -10.76 -20.52
C TYR A 148 -10.14 -12.19 -20.76
N PRO A 149 -10.02 -12.72 -22.01
CA PRO A 149 -10.47 -14.08 -22.38
C PRO A 149 -9.84 -15.18 -21.51
N TRP A 150 -8.69 -14.86 -20.91
CA TRP A 150 -7.99 -15.77 -20.00
C TRP A 150 -8.82 -16.10 -18.77
N LEU A 151 -9.60 -15.18 -18.25
CA LEU A 151 -10.45 -15.37 -17.07
C LEU A 151 -11.70 -16.21 -17.36
N ALA A 152 -12.10 -16.34 -18.63
CA ALA A 152 -13.19 -17.21 -19.06
C ALA A 152 -12.81 -18.71 -19.06
N ARG A 153 -11.54 -19.05 -18.79
CA ARG A 153 -11.12 -20.45 -18.65
C ARG A 153 -11.55 -20.96 -17.29
N GLU A 154 -12.25 -22.08 -17.27
CA GLU A 154 -12.42 -22.87 -16.06
C GLU A 154 -11.04 -23.31 -15.56
N VAL A 155 -10.50 -22.57 -14.59
CA VAL A 155 -9.26 -22.96 -13.92
C VAL A 155 -9.63 -24.05 -12.93
N SER A 156 -9.51 -25.29 -13.35
CA SER A 156 -9.54 -26.44 -12.47
C SER A 156 -8.28 -26.39 -11.62
N PHE A 157 -8.39 -25.89 -10.40
CA PHE A 157 -7.34 -26.11 -9.40
C PHE A 157 -7.45 -27.58 -8.97
N ALA A 158 -6.51 -28.41 -9.42
CA ALA A 158 -6.33 -29.72 -8.84
C ALA A 158 -6.07 -29.54 -7.34
N ARG A 159 -6.90 -30.20 -6.53
CA ARG A 159 -6.80 -30.24 -5.07
C ARG A 159 -5.57 -31.05 -4.65
#